data_0be96de0604a8017465340e3e9694a04
#
_entry.id   0be96de0604a8017465340e3e9694a04
#
_cell.length_a   1.000
_cell.length_b   1.000
_cell.length_c   1.000
_cell.angle_alpha   90.00
_cell.angle_beta   90.00
_cell.angle_gamma   90.00
#
_symmetry.space_group_name_H-M   'P 1'
#
loop_
_entity.id
_entity.type
_entity.pdbx_description
1 polymer ?
#
loop_
_entity_poly.entity_id
_entity_poly.type
_entity_poly.pdbx_seq_one_letter_code
_entity_poly.pdbx_strand_id
1 'polypeptide(L)'
;GLGDPIPISASQRTGVGELLDEVVKLLPEASADEEEDERPRIAVIGRPNVGKSSLINRYIGKDRLIVSDIAGTTRDAVDTVVKRNGREYVFVDTAGLRRKSKIASELEAYMIARTVSAVERADIAVLVIDACDGVAEQDAKIAGIAHERGKGVIIAVNKWDAVEKDDKTIYKMREKVMQTLSFMPYAEILFISAKTGQRMEKLFDSIDTVIANQNLRIQTGVLNEIISEAVTMQQPPSDKGRRLRVLYATQVGVKPPTMVIFVNSAKLMHYSYTRYLEKRIRDAFGFQGTPIRFVIKERKSEE
;
A
#
# COMPACT_ATOMS: atom_id res chain seq x y z
N GLY A 1 -11.81 36.22 -28.83
CA GLY A 1 -10.79 35.52 -29.58
C GLY A 1 -10.19 34.39 -28.76
N LEU A 2 -9.72 33.34 -29.40
CA LEU A 2 -9.10 32.19 -28.74
C LEU A 2 -7.59 32.36 -28.48
N GLY A 3 -7.05 33.58 -28.67
CA GLY A 3 -5.61 33.86 -28.59
C GLY A 3 -4.82 33.33 -29.80
N ASP A 4 -3.51 33.53 -29.82
CA ASP A 4 -2.65 33.07 -30.89
C ASP A 4 -2.34 31.59 -30.72
N PRO A 5 -2.37 30.77 -31.79
CA PRO A 5 -2.08 29.34 -31.72
C PRO A 5 -0.59 29.08 -31.46
N ILE A 6 -0.29 28.15 -30.57
CA ILE A 6 1.08 27.71 -30.29
C ILE A 6 1.43 26.55 -31.22
N PRO A 7 2.37 26.74 -32.17
CA PRO A 7 2.74 25.65 -33.09
C PRO A 7 3.60 24.59 -32.38
N ILE A 8 3.15 23.33 -32.43
CA ILE A 8 3.90 22.21 -31.84
C ILE A 8 4.09 21.07 -32.84
N SER A 9 5.18 20.36 -32.70
CA SER A 9 5.40 19.07 -33.38
C SER A 9 5.73 17.99 -32.34
N ALA A 10 4.76 17.12 -32.09
CA ALA A 10 4.93 16.00 -31.15
C ALA A 10 6.00 15.01 -31.62
N SER A 11 6.14 14.78 -32.93
CA SER A 11 7.14 13.86 -33.52
C SER A 11 8.55 14.42 -33.45
N GLN A 12 8.73 15.75 -33.62
CA GLN A 12 10.03 16.42 -33.60
C GLN A 12 10.33 17.07 -32.25
N ARG A 13 9.39 17.02 -31.27
CA ARG A 13 9.50 17.62 -29.93
C ARG A 13 9.79 19.12 -29.94
N THR A 14 9.39 19.83 -31.01
CA THR A 14 9.54 21.30 -31.12
C THR A 14 8.28 21.98 -30.61
N GLY A 15 8.42 23.12 -29.92
CA GLY A 15 7.30 23.94 -29.40
C GLY A 15 6.61 23.36 -28.16
N VAL A 16 6.98 22.16 -27.68
CA VAL A 16 6.35 21.53 -26.51
C VAL A 16 6.71 22.28 -25.21
N GLY A 17 7.93 22.81 -25.08
CA GLY A 17 8.33 23.62 -23.94
C GLY A 17 7.53 24.90 -23.83
N GLU A 18 7.37 25.62 -24.92
CA GLU A 18 6.59 26.87 -24.99
C GLU A 18 5.11 26.63 -24.64
N LEU A 19 4.54 25.51 -25.13
CA LEU A 19 3.18 25.12 -24.75
C LEU A 19 3.06 24.85 -23.25
N LEU A 20 4.02 24.13 -22.65
CA LEU A 20 4.00 23.86 -21.22
C LEU A 20 4.17 25.13 -20.38
N ASP A 21 5.03 26.04 -20.80
CA ASP A 21 5.20 27.33 -20.12
C ASP A 21 3.92 28.17 -20.14
N GLU A 22 3.18 28.18 -21.26
CA GLU A 22 1.88 28.86 -21.32
C GLU A 22 0.81 28.15 -20.49
N VAL A 23 0.80 26.81 -20.47
CA VAL A 23 -0.09 26.05 -19.58
C VAL A 23 0.19 26.37 -18.12
N VAL A 24 1.47 26.42 -17.71
CA VAL A 24 1.86 26.75 -16.32
C VAL A 24 1.40 28.16 -15.94
N LYS A 25 1.49 29.14 -16.84
CA LYS A 25 1.00 30.52 -16.58
C LYS A 25 -0.52 30.60 -16.38
N LEU A 26 -1.26 29.67 -17.01
CA LEU A 26 -2.73 29.61 -16.92
C LEU A 26 -3.22 28.77 -15.75
N LEU A 27 -2.35 27.95 -15.14
CA LEU A 27 -2.70 27.22 -13.92
C LEU A 27 -2.86 28.23 -12.78
N PRO A 28 -3.91 28.10 -11.95
CA PRO A 28 -4.00 28.88 -10.73
C PRO A 28 -2.72 28.63 -9.92
N GLU A 29 -2.12 29.69 -9.40
CA GLU A 29 -1.04 29.53 -8.43
C GLU A 29 -1.54 28.57 -7.37
N ALA A 30 -0.79 27.48 -7.15
CA ALA A 30 -1.11 26.55 -6.07
C ALA A 30 -1.19 27.42 -4.81
N SER A 31 -2.40 27.51 -4.24
CA SER A 31 -2.57 28.22 -2.98
C SER A 31 -1.59 27.57 -2.00
N ALA A 32 -0.66 28.37 -1.48
CA ALA A 32 0.36 27.92 -0.52
C ALA A 32 -0.24 27.33 0.79
N ASP A 33 -1.55 27.26 0.85
CA ASP A 33 -2.35 26.82 2.00
C ASP A 33 -3.02 25.44 1.84
N GLU A 34 -2.79 24.69 0.78
CA GLU A 34 -3.01 23.24 0.85
C GLU A 34 -1.82 22.62 1.59
N GLU A 35 -1.76 22.81 2.91
CA GLU A 35 -1.01 21.93 3.79
C GLU A 35 -1.40 20.52 3.41
N GLU A 36 -0.47 19.76 2.80
CA GLU A 36 -0.70 18.35 2.53
C GLU A 36 -1.16 17.72 3.83
N ASP A 37 -2.38 17.21 3.84
CA ASP A 37 -2.95 16.57 5.03
C ASP A 37 -2.07 15.36 5.40
N GLU A 38 -1.11 15.58 6.29
CA GLU A 38 -0.13 14.58 6.74
C GLU A 38 -0.78 13.47 7.59
N ARG A 39 -2.08 13.57 7.89
CA ARG A 39 -2.78 12.56 8.66
C ARG A 39 -2.83 11.24 7.90
N PRO A 40 -2.46 10.11 8.56
CA PRO A 40 -2.55 8.80 7.95
C PRO A 40 -3.95 8.48 7.44
N ARG A 41 -4.05 8.13 6.16
CA ARG A 41 -5.31 7.74 5.51
C ARG A 41 -5.42 6.22 5.45
N ILE A 42 -6.52 5.68 5.98
CA ILE A 42 -6.72 4.24 6.18
C ILE A 42 -7.98 3.79 5.46
N ALA A 43 -7.84 2.84 4.53
CA ALA A 43 -8.95 2.13 3.91
C ALA A 43 -9.21 0.81 4.64
N VAL A 44 -10.45 0.55 5.04
CA VAL A 44 -10.86 -0.74 5.59
C VAL A 44 -11.55 -1.55 4.50
N ILE A 45 -10.88 -2.60 4.01
CA ILE A 45 -11.27 -3.41 2.87
C ILE A 45 -11.56 -4.87 3.29
N GLY A 46 -12.20 -5.63 2.44
CA GLY A 46 -12.54 -7.04 2.70
C GLY A 46 -13.95 -7.39 2.22
N ARG A 47 -14.29 -8.68 2.26
CA ARG A 47 -15.59 -9.23 1.85
C ARG A 47 -16.76 -8.63 2.65
N PRO A 48 -18.02 -8.76 2.18
CA PRO A 48 -19.20 -8.44 2.99
C PRO A 48 -19.20 -9.23 4.30
N ASN A 49 -19.78 -8.65 5.35
CA ASN A 49 -20.05 -9.30 6.64
C ASN A 49 -18.83 -9.75 7.45
N VAL A 50 -17.59 -9.49 7.02
CA VAL A 50 -16.36 -9.78 7.80
C VAL A 50 -16.19 -8.89 9.03
N GLY A 51 -17.02 -7.84 9.17
CA GLY A 51 -17.03 -6.97 10.34
C GLY A 51 -16.37 -5.60 10.16
N LYS A 52 -16.18 -5.12 8.92
CA LYS A 52 -15.59 -3.78 8.63
C LYS A 52 -16.31 -2.65 9.36
N SER A 53 -17.64 -2.58 9.23
CA SER A 53 -18.47 -1.56 9.92
C SER A 53 -18.39 -1.69 11.44
N SER A 54 -18.34 -2.90 11.97
CA SER A 54 -18.20 -3.14 13.41
C SER A 54 -16.86 -2.66 13.93
N LEU A 55 -15.79 -2.86 13.15
CA LEU A 55 -14.44 -2.39 13.44
C LEU A 55 -14.40 -0.86 13.54
N ILE A 56 -14.93 -0.17 12.52
CA ILE A 56 -14.97 1.30 12.49
C ILE A 56 -15.87 1.85 13.60
N ASN A 57 -17.07 1.29 13.78
CA ASN A 57 -17.99 1.75 14.83
C ASN A 57 -17.40 1.57 16.23
N ARG A 58 -16.58 0.53 16.44
CA ARG A 58 -15.90 0.31 17.71
C ARG A 58 -14.90 1.42 18.03
N TYR A 59 -14.18 1.90 17.04
CA TYR A 59 -13.27 3.01 17.20
C TYR A 59 -14.00 4.33 17.41
N ILE A 60 -15.05 4.58 16.65
CA ILE A 60 -15.87 5.79 16.78
C ILE A 60 -16.57 5.86 18.16
N GLY A 61 -17.00 4.71 18.72
CA GLY A 61 -17.77 4.67 19.97
C GLY A 61 -16.96 4.73 21.26
N LYS A 62 -15.65 4.45 21.23
CA LYS A 62 -14.80 4.42 22.45
C LYS A 62 -14.14 5.75 22.76
N ASP A 63 -13.74 6.48 21.75
CA ASP A 63 -13.14 7.79 21.92
C ASP A 63 -14.19 8.85 21.57
N ARG A 64 -14.41 9.84 22.44
CA ARG A 64 -15.26 11.00 22.17
C ARG A 64 -14.65 11.77 21.00
N LEU A 65 -15.02 11.35 19.81
CA LEU A 65 -14.46 11.87 18.56
C LEU A 65 -15.21 13.11 18.12
N ILE A 66 -14.43 14.09 17.78
CA ILE A 66 -14.87 15.14 16.88
C ILE A 66 -15.01 14.47 15.51
N VAL A 67 -16.20 13.98 15.19
CA VAL A 67 -16.55 13.62 13.82
C VAL A 67 -16.70 14.95 13.09
N SER A 68 -15.63 15.45 12.52
CA SER A 68 -15.76 16.46 11.49
C SER A 68 -16.01 15.71 10.19
N ASP A 69 -17.24 15.77 9.69
CA ASP A 69 -17.51 15.43 8.30
C ASP A 69 -16.74 16.46 7.47
N ILE A 70 -15.55 16.08 7.01
CA ILE A 70 -14.80 16.92 6.07
C ILE A 70 -15.53 16.77 4.74
N ALA A 71 -16.46 17.67 4.49
CA ALA A 71 -17.09 17.87 3.20
C ALA A 71 -16.06 18.50 2.26
N GLY A 72 -15.34 17.65 1.52
CA GLY A 72 -14.33 18.08 0.56
C GLY A 72 -14.36 17.24 -0.71
N THR A 73 -14.88 17.82 -1.77
CA THR A 73 -14.56 17.64 -3.20
C THR A 73 -15.12 16.45 -4.00
N THR A 74 -15.82 15.45 -3.43
CA THR A 74 -16.60 14.54 -4.27
C THR A 74 -17.91 14.14 -3.58
N ARG A 75 -19.01 14.20 -4.27
CA ARG A 75 -20.40 14.14 -3.78
C ARG A 75 -20.84 12.93 -2.94
N ASP A 76 -19.99 11.90 -2.71
CA ASP A 76 -20.41 10.61 -2.13
C ASP A 76 -19.47 9.96 -1.10
N ALA A 77 -18.30 10.49 -0.78
CA ALA A 77 -17.36 9.86 0.12
C ALA A 77 -17.24 10.63 1.45
N VAL A 78 -17.74 10.03 2.54
CA VAL A 78 -17.58 10.58 3.89
C VAL A 78 -16.39 9.89 4.56
N ASP A 79 -15.34 10.65 4.84
CA ASP A 79 -14.20 10.22 5.61
C ASP A 79 -14.46 10.48 7.10
N THR A 80 -13.89 9.67 7.97
CA THR A 80 -14.05 9.80 9.43
C THR A 80 -12.69 9.98 10.09
N VAL A 81 -12.52 11.06 10.82
CA VAL A 81 -11.31 11.29 11.62
C VAL A 81 -11.44 10.56 12.96
N VAL A 82 -10.41 9.81 13.32
CA VAL A 82 -10.27 9.12 14.60
C VAL A 82 -9.04 9.65 15.30
N LYS A 83 -9.21 10.15 16.53
CA LYS A 83 -8.10 10.68 17.34
C LYS A 83 -7.70 9.67 18.41
N ARG A 84 -6.41 9.36 18.49
CA ARG A 84 -5.86 8.45 19.49
C ARG A 84 -4.49 8.93 19.96
N ASN A 85 -4.27 8.98 21.27
CA ASN A 85 -3.01 9.39 21.89
C ASN A 85 -2.46 10.71 21.31
N GLY A 86 -3.34 11.66 21.00
CA GLY A 86 -2.97 12.95 20.41
C GLY A 86 -2.73 12.94 18.89
N ARG A 87 -2.72 11.77 18.25
CA ARG A 87 -2.57 11.63 16.79
C ARG A 87 -3.92 11.42 16.12
N GLU A 88 -4.10 11.99 14.94
CA GLU A 88 -5.30 11.87 14.12
C GLU A 88 -5.08 10.89 12.96
N TYR A 89 -6.10 10.10 12.65
CA TYR A 89 -6.14 9.12 11.56
C TYR A 89 -7.41 9.33 10.75
N VAL A 90 -7.32 9.28 9.43
CA VAL A 90 -8.47 9.45 8.53
C VAL A 90 -8.90 8.11 7.97
N PHE A 91 -10.06 7.60 8.39
CA PHE A 91 -10.66 6.42 7.77
C PHE A 91 -11.45 6.84 6.54
N VAL A 92 -11.00 6.42 5.36
CA VAL A 92 -11.59 6.81 4.08
C VAL A 92 -12.82 5.97 3.74
N ASP A 93 -13.79 6.58 3.06
CA ASP A 93 -15.03 5.95 2.55
C ASP A 93 -15.88 5.23 3.62
N THR A 94 -16.02 5.80 4.80
CA THR A 94 -16.77 5.20 5.90
C THR A 94 -18.29 5.23 5.68
N ALA A 95 -18.84 6.14 4.86
CA ALA A 95 -20.27 6.23 4.57
C ALA A 95 -20.83 4.94 3.96
N GLY A 96 -20.08 4.33 3.06
CA GLY A 96 -20.47 3.08 2.47
C GLY A 96 -20.41 1.88 3.39
N LEU A 97 -19.60 1.96 4.41
CA LEU A 97 -19.54 0.95 5.44
C LEU A 97 -20.72 1.07 6.44
N ARG A 98 -21.31 2.27 6.56
CA ARG A 98 -22.48 2.52 7.43
C ARG A 98 -23.81 2.15 6.79
N ARG A 99 -23.94 2.29 5.45
CA ARG A 99 -25.17 1.90 4.74
C ARG A 99 -25.21 0.38 4.59
N LYS A 100 -26.14 -0.30 5.27
CA LYS A 100 -26.43 -1.73 5.03
C LYS A 100 -26.97 -1.85 3.59
N SER A 101 -26.17 -2.39 2.68
CA SER A 101 -26.62 -2.59 1.30
C SER A 101 -27.61 -3.75 1.23
N LYS A 102 -28.80 -3.45 0.71
CA LYS A 102 -29.92 -4.41 0.56
C LYS A 102 -29.99 -5.08 -0.81
N ILE A 103 -29.02 -4.94 -1.70
CA ILE A 103 -29.11 -5.40 -3.10
C ILE A 103 -27.92 -6.33 -3.43
N ALA A 104 -28.24 -7.55 -3.84
CA ALA A 104 -27.27 -8.68 -3.82
C ALA A 104 -26.66 -9.10 -5.18
N SER A 105 -27.03 -8.59 -6.34
CA SER A 105 -26.55 -9.14 -7.63
C SER A 105 -25.83 -8.21 -8.58
N GLU A 106 -25.86 -6.89 -8.41
CA GLU A 106 -24.97 -5.95 -9.14
C GLU A 106 -23.74 -5.58 -8.31
N LEU A 107 -23.52 -6.30 -7.23
CA LEU A 107 -22.75 -5.89 -6.07
C LEU A 107 -21.24 -6.06 -6.25
N GLU A 108 -20.78 -7.06 -7.00
CA GLU A 108 -19.34 -7.41 -7.01
C GLU A 108 -18.51 -6.34 -7.75
N ALA A 109 -18.95 -5.93 -8.94
CA ALA A 109 -18.26 -4.89 -9.71
C ALA A 109 -18.27 -3.53 -8.98
N TYR A 110 -19.41 -3.17 -8.38
CA TYR A 110 -19.54 -1.96 -7.58
C TYR A 110 -18.65 -1.99 -6.33
N MET A 111 -18.59 -3.13 -5.65
CA MET A 111 -17.72 -3.31 -4.48
C MET A 111 -16.24 -3.22 -4.84
N ILE A 112 -15.84 -3.80 -5.97
CA ILE A 112 -14.46 -3.71 -6.47
C ILE A 112 -14.13 -2.26 -6.79
N ALA A 113 -14.96 -1.55 -7.57
CA ALA A 113 -14.75 -0.15 -7.92
C ALA A 113 -14.61 0.74 -6.68
N ARG A 114 -15.44 0.50 -5.68
CA ARG A 114 -15.41 1.21 -4.41
C ARG A 114 -14.15 0.90 -3.59
N THR A 115 -13.75 -0.37 -3.55
CA THR A 115 -12.49 -0.79 -2.91
C THR A 115 -11.30 -0.11 -3.58
N VAL A 116 -11.29 -0.05 -4.91
CA VAL A 116 -10.27 0.64 -5.70
C VAL A 116 -10.20 2.11 -5.29
N SER A 117 -11.33 2.82 -5.31
CA SER A 117 -11.39 4.24 -4.94
C SER A 117 -10.92 4.50 -3.50
N ALA A 118 -11.35 3.68 -2.54
CA ALA A 118 -10.90 3.80 -1.16
C ALA A 118 -9.40 3.54 -1.01
N VAL A 119 -8.86 2.51 -1.67
CA VAL A 119 -7.44 2.18 -1.63
C VAL A 119 -6.60 3.26 -2.27
N GLU A 120 -7.03 3.86 -3.38
CA GLU A 120 -6.29 4.94 -4.05
C GLU A 120 -6.09 6.15 -3.15
N ARG A 121 -7.11 6.50 -2.36
CA ARG A 121 -7.11 7.64 -1.43
C ARG A 121 -6.41 7.35 -0.09
N ALA A 122 -6.06 6.09 0.19
CA ALA A 122 -5.44 5.68 1.44
C ALA A 122 -3.91 5.55 1.34
N ASP A 123 -3.23 5.63 2.48
CA ASP A 123 -1.82 5.24 2.66
C ASP A 123 -1.73 3.76 3.01
N ILE A 124 -2.66 3.29 3.83
CA ILE A 124 -2.72 1.91 4.35
C ILE A 124 -4.08 1.29 4.07
N ALA A 125 -4.07 0.03 3.66
CA ALA A 125 -5.24 -0.82 3.56
C ALA A 125 -5.27 -1.82 4.73
N VAL A 126 -6.34 -1.83 5.51
CA VAL A 126 -6.64 -2.84 6.52
C VAL A 126 -7.57 -3.88 5.90
N LEU A 127 -7.01 -5.03 5.51
CA LEU A 127 -7.78 -6.16 5.01
C LEU A 127 -8.42 -6.91 6.17
N VAL A 128 -9.75 -6.87 6.26
CA VAL A 128 -10.50 -7.58 7.29
C VAL A 128 -10.95 -8.94 6.77
N ILE A 129 -10.58 -10.01 7.47
CA ILE A 129 -10.93 -11.40 7.18
C ILE A 129 -11.77 -11.94 8.33
N ASP A 130 -12.79 -12.75 8.04
CA ASP A 130 -13.58 -13.44 9.05
C ASP A 130 -12.84 -14.70 9.53
N ALA A 131 -12.55 -14.79 10.80
CA ALA A 131 -11.84 -15.94 11.37
C ALA A 131 -12.65 -17.23 11.32
N CYS A 132 -13.99 -17.15 11.32
CA CYS A 132 -14.87 -18.34 11.27
C CYS A 132 -14.93 -18.93 9.85
N ASP A 133 -15.01 -18.06 8.83
CA ASP A 133 -15.05 -18.46 7.42
C ASP A 133 -13.65 -18.79 6.88
N GLY A 134 -12.63 -18.22 7.49
CA GLY A 134 -11.26 -18.26 7.00
C GLY A 134 -10.99 -17.36 5.80
N VAL A 135 -9.77 -17.44 5.27
CA VAL A 135 -9.34 -16.69 4.09
C VAL A 135 -9.85 -17.36 2.81
N ALA A 136 -10.34 -16.54 1.87
CA ALA A 136 -10.87 -16.97 0.57
C ALA A 136 -10.16 -16.29 -0.61
N GLU A 137 -10.34 -16.83 -1.82
CA GLU A 137 -9.79 -16.22 -3.05
C GLU A 137 -10.25 -14.77 -3.29
N GLN A 138 -11.47 -14.44 -2.87
CA GLN A 138 -11.96 -13.07 -2.96
C GLN A 138 -11.18 -12.12 -2.05
N ASP A 139 -10.72 -12.58 -0.88
CA ASP A 139 -9.84 -11.78 -0.02
C ASP A 139 -8.50 -11.54 -0.71
N ALA A 140 -7.96 -12.53 -1.45
CA ALA A 140 -6.73 -12.37 -2.22
C ALA A 140 -6.89 -11.35 -3.37
N LYS A 141 -8.02 -11.35 -4.10
CA LYS A 141 -8.32 -10.35 -5.11
C LYS A 141 -8.37 -8.94 -4.53
N ILE A 142 -9.06 -8.76 -3.41
CA ILE A 142 -9.17 -7.49 -2.70
C ILE A 142 -7.79 -7.02 -2.20
N ALA A 143 -7.01 -7.92 -1.62
CA ALA A 143 -5.64 -7.65 -1.16
C ALA A 143 -4.71 -7.27 -2.31
N GLY A 144 -4.86 -7.93 -3.47
CA GLY A 144 -4.12 -7.63 -4.70
C GLY A 144 -4.26 -6.18 -5.14
N ILE A 145 -5.46 -5.59 -5.01
CA ILE A 145 -5.71 -4.18 -5.33
C ILE A 145 -4.80 -3.26 -4.50
N ALA A 146 -4.67 -3.51 -3.20
CA ALA A 146 -3.81 -2.70 -2.33
C ALA A 146 -2.31 -2.90 -2.64
N HIS A 147 -1.92 -4.15 -2.90
CA HIS A 147 -0.54 -4.50 -3.24
C HIS A 147 -0.08 -3.84 -4.54
N GLU A 148 -0.86 -3.95 -5.62
CA GLU A 148 -0.54 -3.37 -6.93
C GLU A 148 -0.43 -1.85 -6.89
N ARG A 149 -1.22 -1.20 -6.03
CA ARG A 149 -1.15 0.26 -5.81
C ARG A 149 -0.04 0.69 -4.86
N GLY A 150 0.72 -0.26 -4.32
CA GLY A 150 1.86 0.03 -3.45
C GLY A 150 1.47 0.55 -2.07
N LYS A 151 0.26 0.25 -1.60
CA LYS A 151 -0.21 0.68 -0.29
C LYS A 151 0.35 -0.18 0.83
N GLY A 152 0.50 0.38 2.03
CA GLY A 152 0.74 -0.42 3.22
C GLY A 152 -0.41 -1.38 3.48
N VAL A 153 -0.14 -2.59 3.97
CA VAL A 153 -1.18 -3.59 4.20
C VAL A 153 -1.05 -4.21 5.58
N ILE A 154 -2.17 -4.22 6.30
CA ILE A 154 -2.34 -4.94 7.56
C ILE A 154 -3.51 -5.92 7.38
N ILE A 155 -3.33 -7.16 7.76
CA ILE A 155 -4.36 -8.20 7.70
C ILE A 155 -4.97 -8.34 9.09
N ALA A 156 -6.25 -7.99 9.23
CA ALA A 156 -7.01 -8.08 10.47
C ALA A 156 -7.95 -9.30 10.43
N VAL A 157 -7.55 -10.41 11.04
CA VAL A 157 -8.39 -11.60 11.21
C VAL A 157 -9.36 -11.33 12.36
N ASN A 158 -10.57 -10.94 11.99
CA ASN A 158 -11.63 -10.49 12.90
C ASN A 158 -12.53 -11.65 13.34
N LYS A 159 -13.40 -11.40 14.33
CA LYS A 159 -14.28 -12.36 14.99
C LYS A 159 -13.51 -13.47 15.71
N TRP A 160 -12.29 -13.16 16.15
CA TRP A 160 -11.43 -14.12 16.85
C TRP A 160 -12.04 -14.63 18.16
N ASP A 161 -13.02 -13.92 18.74
CA ASP A 161 -13.80 -14.35 19.88
C ASP A 161 -14.72 -15.54 19.60
N ALA A 162 -15.14 -15.74 18.36
CA ALA A 162 -16.10 -16.79 17.96
C ALA A 162 -15.42 -18.09 17.53
N VAL A 163 -14.08 -18.11 17.41
CA VAL A 163 -13.33 -19.32 17.00
C VAL A 163 -13.03 -20.18 18.23
N GLU A 164 -13.29 -21.48 18.11
CA GLU A 164 -12.77 -22.47 19.08
C GLU A 164 -11.24 -22.56 18.95
N LYS A 165 -10.56 -22.48 20.09
CA LYS A 165 -9.11 -22.30 20.12
C LYS A 165 -8.42 -23.46 20.84
N ASP A 166 -7.45 -24.05 20.14
CA ASP A 166 -6.37 -24.85 20.72
C ASP A 166 -5.06 -24.07 20.63
N ASP A 167 -3.98 -24.62 21.21
CA ASP A 167 -2.64 -23.99 21.20
C ASP A 167 -2.08 -23.78 19.78
N LYS A 168 -2.61 -24.50 18.78
CA LYS A 168 -2.15 -24.45 17.38
C LYS A 168 -3.06 -23.65 16.46
N THR A 169 -4.25 -23.26 16.92
CA THR A 169 -5.26 -22.59 16.07
C THR A 169 -4.72 -21.32 15.43
N ILE A 170 -4.01 -20.49 16.19
CA ILE A 170 -3.45 -19.23 15.69
C ILE A 170 -2.37 -19.49 14.61
N TYR A 171 -1.55 -20.52 14.78
CA TYR A 171 -0.50 -20.87 13.83
C TYR A 171 -1.09 -21.41 12.53
N LYS A 172 -2.06 -22.33 12.63
CA LYS A 172 -2.77 -22.89 11.47
C LYS A 172 -3.49 -21.80 10.66
N MET A 173 -4.14 -20.85 11.35
CA MET A 173 -4.82 -19.74 10.68
C MET A 173 -3.83 -18.79 10.01
N ARG A 174 -2.72 -18.45 10.69
CA ARG A 174 -1.65 -17.64 10.11
C ARG A 174 -1.08 -18.29 8.85
N GLU A 175 -0.80 -19.58 8.90
CA GLU A 175 -0.27 -20.33 7.77
C GLU A 175 -1.22 -20.31 6.57
N LYS A 176 -2.53 -20.56 6.77
CA LYS A 176 -3.53 -20.47 5.71
C LYS A 176 -3.60 -19.09 5.08
N VAL A 177 -3.58 -18.03 5.90
CA VAL A 177 -3.58 -16.64 5.41
C VAL A 177 -2.34 -16.39 4.59
N MET A 178 -1.15 -16.80 5.07
CA MET A 178 0.12 -16.60 4.36
C MET A 178 0.20 -17.40 3.06
N GLN A 179 -0.37 -18.61 3.01
CA GLN A 179 -0.43 -19.42 1.78
C GLN A 179 -1.31 -18.73 0.72
N THR A 180 -2.51 -18.28 1.11
CA THR A 180 -3.45 -17.61 0.18
C THR A 180 -2.95 -16.25 -0.27
N LEU A 181 -2.27 -15.50 0.61
CA LEU A 181 -1.74 -14.17 0.36
C LEU A 181 -0.20 -14.19 0.19
N SER A 182 0.33 -15.24 -0.42
CA SER A 182 1.79 -15.47 -0.57
C SER A 182 2.54 -14.39 -1.35
N PHE A 183 1.82 -13.56 -2.12
CA PHE A 183 2.38 -12.43 -2.86
C PHE A 183 2.68 -11.20 -1.97
N MET A 184 2.19 -11.19 -0.71
CA MET A 184 2.45 -10.11 0.26
C MET A 184 3.00 -10.64 1.60
N PRO A 185 4.16 -11.29 1.61
CA PRO A 185 4.73 -11.87 2.83
C PRO A 185 5.13 -10.82 3.88
N TYR A 186 5.15 -9.55 3.48
CA TYR A 186 5.46 -8.40 4.34
C TYR A 186 4.28 -7.95 5.21
N ALA A 187 3.04 -8.36 4.87
CA ALA A 187 1.85 -7.91 5.57
C ALA A 187 1.80 -8.47 7.00
N GLU A 188 1.53 -7.62 7.98
CA GLU A 188 1.34 -8.03 9.36
C GLU A 188 -0.05 -8.65 9.54
N ILE A 189 -0.12 -9.77 10.29
CA ILE A 189 -1.38 -10.46 10.59
C ILE A 189 -1.73 -10.25 12.06
N LEU A 190 -2.86 -9.59 12.30
CA LEU A 190 -3.43 -9.36 13.61
C LEU A 190 -4.71 -10.19 13.80
N PHE A 191 -4.84 -10.82 14.96
CA PHE A 191 -6.04 -11.53 15.35
C PHE A 191 -6.84 -10.67 16.33
N ILE A 192 -7.99 -10.16 15.89
CA ILE A 192 -8.79 -9.17 16.63
C ILE A 192 -10.24 -9.61 16.83
N SER A 193 -10.94 -8.94 17.72
CA SER A 193 -12.40 -9.00 17.79
C SER A 193 -12.98 -7.59 17.88
N ALA A 194 -13.63 -7.15 16.83
CA ALA A 194 -14.38 -5.89 16.83
C ALA A 194 -15.56 -5.93 17.83
N LYS A 195 -16.12 -7.10 18.11
CA LYS A 195 -17.21 -7.29 19.05
C LYS A 195 -16.76 -7.08 20.51
N THR A 196 -15.73 -7.76 20.94
CA THR A 196 -15.23 -7.71 22.33
C THR A 196 -14.23 -6.59 22.57
N GLY A 197 -13.57 -6.10 21.53
CA GLY A 197 -12.48 -5.13 21.60
C GLY A 197 -11.10 -5.76 21.79
N GLN A 198 -11.01 -7.10 21.70
CA GLN A 198 -9.76 -7.82 21.90
C GLN A 198 -8.71 -7.39 20.85
N ARG A 199 -7.55 -6.96 21.30
CA ARG A 199 -6.37 -6.56 20.51
C ARG A 199 -6.63 -5.43 19.48
N MET A 200 -7.73 -4.69 19.61
CA MET A 200 -8.03 -3.55 18.73
C MET A 200 -6.97 -2.45 18.85
N GLU A 201 -6.41 -2.28 20.03
CA GLU A 201 -5.33 -1.30 20.28
C GLU A 201 -4.11 -1.55 19.38
N LYS A 202 -3.75 -2.82 19.19
CA LYS A 202 -2.59 -3.22 18.36
C LYS A 202 -2.71 -2.80 16.90
N LEU A 203 -3.93 -2.58 16.39
CA LEU A 203 -4.10 -2.16 15.01
C LEU A 203 -3.50 -0.77 14.76
N PHE A 204 -3.67 0.17 15.70
CA PHE A 204 -3.06 1.50 15.57
C PHE A 204 -1.53 1.44 15.70
N ASP A 205 -1.02 0.61 16.62
CA ASP A 205 0.43 0.43 16.78
C ASP A 205 1.05 -0.13 15.47
N SER A 206 0.33 -1.07 14.81
CA SER A 206 0.72 -1.58 13.50
C SER A 206 0.60 -0.52 12.41
N ILE A 207 -0.45 0.30 12.40
CA ILE A 207 -0.60 1.41 11.45
C ILE A 207 0.59 2.36 11.57
N ASP A 208 0.95 2.77 12.79
CA ASP A 208 2.09 3.67 13.02
C ASP A 208 3.41 3.05 12.55
N THR A 209 3.61 1.75 12.81
CA THR A 209 4.78 1.00 12.33
C THR A 209 4.85 0.96 10.81
N VAL A 210 3.73 0.69 10.14
CA VAL A 210 3.68 0.63 8.67
C VAL A 210 3.96 2.00 8.06
N ILE A 211 3.42 3.08 8.63
CA ILE A 211 3.70 4.45 8.17
C ILE A 211 5.17 4.82 8.34
N ALA A 212 5.76 4.48 9.49
CA ALA A 212 7.18 4.70 9.71
C ALA A 212 8.02 3.96 8.67
N ASN A 213 7.68 2.69 8.39
CA ASN A 213 8.35 1.88 7.38
C ASN A 213 8.16 2.42 5.95
N GLN A 214 6.97 2.93 5.61
CA GLN A 214 6.73 3.56 4.31
C GLN A 214 7.59 4.80 4.07
N ASN A 215 7.87 5.56 5.13
CA ASN A 215 8.67 6.79 5.07
C ASN A 215 10.17 6.55 5.29
N LEU A 216 10.58 5.30 5.57
CA LEU A 216 11.97 4.97 5.82
C LEU A 216 12.83 5.27 4.58
N ARG A 217 13.88 6.06 4.78
CA ARG A 217 14.90 6.31 3.76
C ARG A 217 16.22 5.64 4.15
N ILE A 218 16.71 4.82 3.23
CA ILE A 218 18.00 4.14 3.38
C ILE A 218 19.07 4.98 2.69
N GLN A 219 20.19 5.17 3.38
CA GLN A 219 21.37 5.80 2.77
C GLN A 219 21.90 4.92 1.63
N THR A 220 22.24 5.55 0.51
CA THR A 220 22.68 4.83 -0.72
C THR A 220 23.88 3.93 -0.45
N GLY A 221 24.85 4.36 0.38
CA GLY A 221 26.01 3.55 0.75
C GLY A 221 25.60 2.24 1.44
N VAL A 222 24.78 2.33 2.49
CA VAL A 222 24.31 1.17 3.27
C VAL A 222 23.46 0.22 2.41
N LEU A 223 22.60 0.76 1.52
CA LEU A 223 21.84 -0.06 0.58
C LEU A 223 22.76 -0.86 -0.34
N ASN A 224 23.84 -0.24 -0.86
CA ASN A 224 24.79 -0.92 -1.75
C ASN A 224 25.66 -1.94 -1.02
N GLU A 225 25.99 -1.75 0.24
CA GLU A 225 26.66 -2.76 1.08
C GLU A 225 25.80 -4.03 1.17
N ILE A 226 24.51 -3.90 1.55
CA ILE A 226 23.59 -5.04 1.65
C ILE A 226 23.41 -5.75 0.31
N ILE A 227 23.30 -5.00 -0.80
CA ILE A 227 23.18 -5.59 -2.13
C ILE A 227 24.47 -6.31 -2.53
N SER A 228 25.64 -5.75 -2.24
CA SER A 228 26.93 -6.38 -2.52
C SER A 228 27.10 -7.68 -1.74
N GLU A 229 26.76 -7.70 -0.47
CA GLU A 229 26.72 -8.92 0.35
C GLU A 229 25.76 -9.95 -0.23
N ALA A 230 24.54 -9.53 -0.61
CA ALA A 230 23.56 -10.41 -1.22
C ALA A 230 24.08 -11.04 -2.52
N VAL A 231 24.71 -10.24 -3.40
CA VAL A 231 25.33 -10.71 -4.65
C VAL A 231 26.47 -11.70 -4.39
N THR A 232 27.22 -11.50 -3.31
CA THR A 232 28.32 -12.41 -2.91
C THR A 232 27.77 -13.72 -2.37
N MET A 233 26.72 -13.68 -1.55
CA MET A 233 26.09 -14.88 -0.96
C MET A 233 25.39 -15.75 -2.02
N GLN A 234 24.66 -15.12 -2.92
CA GLN A 234 23.98 -15.81 -4.01
C GLN A 234 24.30 -15.14 -5.34
N GLN A 235 25.11 -15.83 -6.13
CA GLN A 235 25.54 -15.33 -7.42
C GLN A 235 24.36 -15.04 -8.35
N PRO A 236 24.40 -13.88 -9.05
CA PRO A 236 23.37 -13.52 -10.01
C PRO A 236 23.22 -14.54 -11.13
N PRO A 237 22.01 -14.67 -11.70
CA PRO A 237 21.73 -15.59 -12.81
C PRO A 237 22.57 -15.26 -14.05
N SER A 238 22.80 -16.27 -14.87
CA SER A 238 23.45 -16.14 -16.18
C SER A 238 22.59 -16.77 -17.26
N ASP A 239 22.56 -16.18 -18.45
CA ASP A 239 21.95 -16.73 -19.65
C ASP A 239 22.92 -16.65 -20.83
N LYS A 240 23.07 -17.76 -21.55
CA LYS A 240 23.94 -17.88 -22.74
C LYS A 240 25.34 -17.29 -22.55
N GLY A 241 25.98 -17.58 -21.41
CA GLY A 241 27.31 -17.10 -21.05
C GLY A 241 27.37 -15.63 -20.59
N ARG A 242 26.28 -14.91 -20.61
CA ARG A 242 26.18 -13.54 -20.05
C ARG A 242 25.69 -13.59 -18.64
N ARG A 243 26.46 -13.04 -17.71
CA ARG A 243 26.09 -12.97 -16.28
C ARG A 243 25.46 -11.62 -15.94
N LEU A 244 24.41 -11.65 -15.16
CA LEU A 244 23.85 -10.44 -14.55
C LEU A 244 24.92 -9.80 -13.65
N ARG A 245 25.12 -8.50 -13.79
CA ARG A 245 25.90 -7.68 -12.86
C ARG A 245 24.99 -6.61 -12.27
N VAL A 246 24.87 -6.60 -10.97
CA VAL A 246 24.24 -5.49 -10.24
C VAL A 246 25.34 -4.45 -10.02
N LEU A 247 25.16 -3.26 -10.56
CA LEU A 247 26.15 -2.19 -10.55
C LEU A 247 26.03 -1.36 -9.28
N TYR A 248 24.84 -0.84 -9.02
CA TYR A 248 24.48 -0.13 -7.79
C TYR A 248 22.97 0.00 -7.66
N ALA A 249 22.51 0.43 -6.48
CA ALA A 249 21.11 0.73 -6.24
C ALA A 249 20.94 2.04 -5.46
N THR A 250 19.78 2.65 -5.61
CA THR A 250 19.40 3.85 -4.86
C THR A 250 17.92 3.85 -4.56
N GLN A 251 17.53 4.39 -3.42
CA GLN A 251 16.13 4.62 -3.10
C GLN A 251 15.70 5.98 -3.66
N VAL A 252 14.72 5.97 -4.56
CA VAL A 252 14.24 7.19 -5.25
C VAL A 252 12.91 7.70 -4.70
N GLY A 253 12.19 6.89 -3.92
CA GLY A 253 10.88 7.26 -3.40
C GLY A 253 10.52 6.56 -2.10
N VAL A 254 9.50 7.12 -1.45
CA VAL A 254 8.79 6.59 -0.29
C VAL A 254 7.31 6.47 -0.63
N LYS A 255 6.53 5.72 0.17
CA LYS A 255 5.07 5.54 0.01
C LYS A 255 4.62 5.06 -1.40
N PRO A 256 5.09 3.92 -1.93
CA PRO A 256 5.93 2.92 -1.28
C PRO A 256 7.43 3.17 -1.45
N PRO A 257 8.26 2.58 -0.59
CA PRO A 257 9.71 2.56 -0.79
C PRO A 257 10.04 2.04 -2.20
N THR A 258 10.66 2.90 -3.01
CA THR A 258 10.97 2.60 -4.42
C THR A 258 12.47 2.64 -4.62
N MET A 259 13.00 1.52 -5.09
CA MET A 259 14.43 1.35 -5.30
C MET A 259 14.73 1.14 -6.78
N VAL A 260 15.68 1.89 -7.30
CA VAL A 260 16.22 1.69 -8.65
C VAL A 260 17.47 0.84 -8.52
N ILE A 261 17.51 -0.28 -9.23
CA ILE A 261 18.67 -1.17 -9.31
C ILE A 261 19.24 -1.05 -10.72
N PHE A 262 20.48 -0.62 -10.81
CA PHE A 262 21.19 -0.50 -12.08
C PHE A 262 21.97 -1.79 -12.36
N VAL A 263 21.75 -2.33 -13.54
CA VAL A 263 22.32 -3.59 -13.99
C VAL A 263 22.92 -3.46 -15.38
N ASN A 264 23.78 -4.43 -15.76
CA ASN A 264 24.31 -4.51 -17.12
C ASN A 264 23.27 -4.95 -18.15
N SER A 265 22.25 -5.73 -17.76
CA SER A 265 21.13 -6.12 -18.62
C SER A 265 19.88 -6.44 -17.79
N ALA A 266 18.78 -5.70 -18.06
CA ALA A 266 17.53 -5.90 -17.36
C ALA A 266 16.88 -7.26 -17.70
N LYS A 267 17.16 -7.79 -18.91
CA LYS A 267 16.65 -9.10 -19.35
C LYS A 267 17.17 -10.27 -18.51
N LEU A 268 18.32 -10.11 -17.86
CA LEU A 268 18.92 -11.12 -16.99
C LEU A 268 18.38 -11.06 -15.55
N MET A 269 17.65 -9.99 -15.18
CA MET A 269 17.06 -9.85 -13.86
C MET A 269 15.77 -10.66 -13.76
N HIS A 270 15.90 -11.92 -13.42
CA HIS A 270 14.75 -12.80 -13.18
C HIS A 270 13.98 -12.40 -11.92
N TYR A 271 12.68 -12.62 -11.95
CA TYR A 271 11.77 -12.35 -10.81
C TYR A 271 12.25 -13.01 -9.50
N SER A 272 12.73 -14.25 -9.56
CA SER A 272 13.25 -14.96 -8.38
C SER A 272 14.44 -14.25 -7.74
N TYR A 273 15.33 -13.66 -8.55
CA TYR A 273 16.48 -12.92 -8.02
C TYR A 273 16.06 -11.56 -7.45
N THR A 274 15.09 -10.90 -8.06
CA THR A 274 14.48 -9.68 -7.49
C THR A 274 13.88 -9.96 -6.12
N ARG A 275 13.15 -11.08 -5.97
CA ARG A 275 12.59 -11.49 -4.66
C ARG A 275 13.66 -11.84 -3.64
N TYR A 276 14.76 -12.42 -4.08
CA TYR A 276 15.89 -12.68 -3.19
C TYR A 276 16.50 -11.37 -2.68
N LEU A 277 16.75 -10.40 -3.55
CA LEU A 277 17.26 -9.08 -3.14
C LEU A 277 16.27 -8.35 -2.23
N GLU A 278 14.96 -8.41 -2.55
CA GLU A 278 13.92 -7.87 -1.68
C GLU A 278 13.98 -8.46 -0.28
N LYS A 279 14.09 -9.80 -0.18
CA LYS A 279 14.21 -10.46 1.11
C LYS A 279 15.43 -9.97 1.89
N ARG A 280 16.59 -9.85 1.26
CA ARG A 280 17.82 -9.36 1.91
C ARG A 280 17.65 -7.94 2.44
N ILE A 281 17.01 -7.07 1.65
CA ILE A 281 16.73 -5.69 2.06
C ILE A 281 15.74 -5.69 3.25
N ARG A 282 14.71 -6.53 3.23
CA ARG A 282 13.76 -6.66 4.35
C ARG A 282 14.41 -7.21 5.61
N ASP A 283 15.30 -8.19 5.46
CA ASP A 283 16.02 -8.77 6.60
C ASP A 283 16.91 -7.71 7.29
N ALA A 284 17.46 -6.75 6.51
CA ALA A 284 18.33 -5.70 7.04
C ALA A 284 17.56 -4.49 7.60
N PHE A 285 16.47 -4.07 6.96
CA PHE A 285 15.80 -2.81 7.26
C PHE A 285 14.34 -2.96 7.75
N GLY A 286 13.77 -4.16 7.71
CA GLY A 286 12.38 -4.44 8.11
C GLY A 286 11.40 -4.22 6.96
N PHE A 287 10.85 -3.01 6.80
CA PHE A 287 9.77 -2.70 5.86
C PHE A 287 8.51 -3.55 6.06
N GLN A 288 8.24 -3.95 7.32
CA GLN A 288 7.02 -4.67 7.66
C GLN A 288 5.78 -3.85 7.30
N GLY A 289 4.78 -4.50 6.72
CA GLY A 289 3.51 -3.90 6.35
C GLY A 289 3.54 -3.07 5.06
N THR A 290 4.70 -2.85 4.43
CA THR A 290 4.79 -2.07 3.19
C THR A 290 5.46 -2.84 2.06
N PRO A 291 4.93 -2.77 0.82
CA PRO A 291 5.62 -3.32 -0.35
C PRO A 291 6.86 -2.50 -0.68
N ILE A 292 7.85 -3.15 -1.28
CA ILE A 292 9.01 -2.49 -1.88
C ILE A 292 8.85 -2.56 -3.40
N ARG A 293 8.96 -1.42 -4.07
CA ARG A 293 8.92 -1.36 -5.54
C ARG A 293 10.34 -1.34 -6.09
N PHE A 294 10.63 -2.24 -7.03
CA PHE A 294 11.89 -2.25 -7.75
C PHE A 294 11.72 -1.75 -9.17
N VAL A 295 12.60 -0.85 -9.58
CA VAL A 295 12.75 -0.38 -10.97
C VAL A 295 14.12 -0.81 -11.44
N ILE A 296 14.16 -1.70 -12.44
CA ILE A 296 15.42 -2.20 -13.01
C ILE A 296 15.80 -1.31 -14.18
N LYS A 297 16.99 -0.72 -14.13
CA LYS A 297 17.55 0.11 -15.21
C LYS A 297 18.84 -0.47 -15.75
N GLU A 298 18.95 -0.55 -17.06
CA GLU A 298 20.22 -0.88 -17.73
C GLU A 298 21.12 0.34 -17.74
N ARG A 299 22.38 0.11 -17.38
CA ARG A 299 23.47 1.06 -17.64
C ARG A 299 24.48 0.37 -18.54
N LYS A 300 24.64 0.87 -19.77
CA LYS A 300 25.73 0.44 -20.63
C LYS A 300 27.05 0.84 -19.95
N SER A 301 27.98 -0.10 -19.81
CA SER A 301 29.36 0.25 -19.51
C SER A 301 29.85 1.09 -20.71
N GLU A 302 30.21 2.32 -20.48
CA GLU A 302 31.10 2.99 -21.44
C GLU A 302 32.38 2.17 -21.45
N GLU A 303 32.65 1.49 -22.58
CA GLU A 303 33.93 0.85 -22.88
C GLU A 303 35.00 1.91 -23.11
#